data_d10dbc35f9c2d8f6aa49aea177a7d3ca
#
_entry.id   d10dbc35f9c2d8f6aa49aea177a7d3ca
#
_cell.length_a   1.000
_cell.length_b   1.000
_cell.length_c   1.000
_cell.angle_alpha   90.00
_cell.angle_beta   90.00
_cell.angle_gamma   90.00
#
_symmetry.space_group_name_H-M   'P 1'
#
loop_
_entity.id
_entity.type
_entity.pdbx_description
1 polymer ?
#
loop_
_entity_poly.entity_id
_entity_poly.type
_entity_poly.pdbx_seq_one_letter_code
_entity_poly.pdbx_strand_id
1 'polypeptide(L)'
;SEWKSLANSDWTPTFDSLRNPQKAELIQSLLREQHGICCYCEQSISEKTLHIEHLVPQSVDATKALEYRNMACSCIRNTPQNTNLHCGHKRENWYDSDYISPLEEDCESHFSFSWDGTIRPNDCTDNRAVNMIQHLALNHVVLNEKRKAALDPIIDLQMTKEQMILYAQKVTQQNSNGMYNPGFPSLFRDLIL
;
A
#
# COMPACT_ATOMS: atom_id res chain seq x y z
N SER A 1 9.20 -22.38 -0.67
CA SER A 1 8.50 -23.03 0.46
C SER A 1 8.29 -24.52 0.15
N GLU A 2 8.25 -25.35 1.18
CA GLU A 2 7.98 -26.79 1.06
C GLU A 2 6.71 -27.08 0.25
N TRP A 3 5.66 -26.26 0.37
CA TRP A 3 4.43 -26.42 -0.39
C TRP A 3 4.65 -26.43 -1.92
N LYS A 4 5.54 -25.57 -2.44
CA LYS A 4 5.87 -25.56 -3.87
C LYS A 4 6.61 -26.82 -4.32
N SER A 5 7.41 -27.41 -3.44
CA SER A 5 8.17 -28.63 -3.75
C SER A 5 7.32 -29.91 -3.80
N LEU A 6 6.03 -29.83 -3.44
CA LEU A 6 5.08 -30.92 -3.58
C LEU A 6 4.53 -31.08 -5.01
N ALA A 7 4.93 -30.22 -5.94
CA ALA A 7 4.56 -30.35 -7.36
C ALA A 7 4.95 -31.73 -7.92
N ASN A 8 4.06 -32.34 -8.71
CA ASN A 8 4.27 -33.64 -9.35
C ASN A 8 3.56 -33.68 -10.73
N SER A 9 3.52 -34.81 -11.40
CA SER A 9 2.87 -34.95 -12.72
C SER A 9 1.38 -34.60 -12.72
N ASP A 10 0.71 -34.77 -11.59
CA ASP A 10 -0.74 -34.63 -11.48
C ASP A 10 -1.18 -33.33 -10.83
N TRP A 11 -0.23 -32.57 -10.25
CA TRP A 11 -0.52 -31.32 -9.56
C TRP A 11 0.61 -30.32 -9.65
N THR A 12 0.27 -29.11 -10.09
CA THR A 12 1.16 -27.94 -10.12
C THR A 12 0.61 -26.85 -9.20
N PRO A 13 1.43 -26.29 -8.30
CA PRO A 13 0.99 -25.20 -7.44
C PRO A 13 0.65 -23.95 -8.25
N THR A 14 -0.53 -23.38 -7.95
CA THR A 14 -0.99 -22.10 -8.49
C THR A 14 -1.38 -21.16 -7.35
N PHE A 15 -1.44 -19.86 -7.61
CA PHE A 15 -1.91 -18.92 -6.59
C PHE A 15 -3.35 -19.23 -6.13
N ASP A 16 -4.21 -19.65 -7.07
CA ASP A 16 -5.60 -20.02 -6.78
C ASP A 16 -5.72 -21.30 -5.94
N SER A 17 -4.70 -22.16 -5.96
CA SER A 17 -4.65 -23.35 -5.13
C SER A 17 -4.07 -23.10 -3.72
N LEU A 18 -3.56 -21.90 -3.46
CA LEU A 18 -2.98 -21.54 -2.16
C LEU A 18 -4.06 -21.46 -1.07
N ARG A 19 -3.94 -22.29 -0.06
CA ARG A 19 -4.86 -22.43 1.08
C ARG A 19 -4.11 -22.27 2.40
N ASN A 20 -4.86 -22.26 3.50
CA ASN A 20 -4.27 -22.29 4.83
C ASN A 20 -3.61 -23.66 5.09
N PRO A 21 -2.51 -23.71 5.85
CA PRO A 21 -1.91 -22.58 6.58
C PRO A 21 -1.04 -21.63 5.72
N GLN A 22 -0.59 -22.04 4.53
CA GLN A 22 0.40 -21.31 3.71
C GLN A 22 -0.06 -19.91 3.31
N LYS A 23 -1.38 -19.76 3.01
CA LYS A 23 -1.94 -18.45 2.68
C LYS A 23 -1.91 -17.50 3.88
N ALA A 24 -2.20 -17.99 5.07
CA ALA A 24 -2.13 -17.20 6.29
C ALA A 24 -0.69 -16.78 6.61
N GLU A 25 0.27 -17.70 6.50
CA GLU A 25 1.70 -17.43 6.68
C GLU A 25 2.21 -16.38 5.70
N LEU A 26 1.81 -16.47 4.42
CA LEU A 26 2.14 -15.47 3.40
C LEU A 26 1.61 -14.08 3.79
N ILE A 27 0.32 -13.99 4.14
CA ILE A 27 -0.30 -12.73 4.56
C ILE A 27 0.41 -12.12 5.76
N GLN A 28 0.71 -12.93 6.79
CA GLN A 28 1.41 -12.45 7.99
C GLN A 28 2.83 -11.98 7.69
N SER A 29 3.53 -12.65 6.76
CA SER A 29 4.88 -12.24 6.35
C SER A 29 4.85 -10.91 5.61
N LEU A 30 3.96 -10.76 4.62
CA LEU A 30 3.79 -9.50 3.88
C LEU A 30 3.36 -8.34 4.79
N LEU A 31 2.38 -8.58 5.70
CA LEU A 31 1.96 -7.56 6.67
C LEU A 31 3.09 -7.08 7.56
N ARG A 32 3.94 -7.99 8.04
CA ARG A 32 5.09 -7.61 8.87
C ARG A 32 6.10 -6.78 8.08
N GLU A 33 6.42 -7.18 6.85
CA GLU A 33 7.37 -6.44 6.00
C GLU A 33 6.84 -5.06 5.60
N GLN A 34 5.52 -4.94 5.42
CA GLN A 34 4.85 -3.67 5.12
C GLN A 34 4.45 -2.89 6.38
N HIS A 35 4.84 -3.35 7.58
CA HIS A 35 4.52 -2.67 8.84
C HIS A 35 3.03 -2.36 9.03
N GLY A 36 2.16 -3.24 8.50
CA GLY A 36 0.70 -3.14 8.63
C GLY A 36 0.05 -2.04 7.80
N ILE A 37 0.68 -1.56 6.74
CA ILE A 37 0.11 -0.56 5.83
C ILE A 37 -0.07 -1.10 4.41
N CYS A 38 -1.01 -0.50 3.67
CA CYS A 38 -1.24 -0.78 2.26
C CYS A 38 -0.04 -0.33 1.43
N CYS A 39 0.44 -1.18 0.50
CA CYS A 39 1.59 -0.89 -0.36
C CYS A 39 1.42 0.34 -1.27
N TYR A 40 0.20 0.86 -1.46
CA TYR A 40 -0.07 1.99 -2.34
C TYR A 40 -0.47 3.26 -1.60
N CYS A 41 -1.40 3.19 -0.66
CA CYS A 41 -1.94 4.38 -0.02
C CYS A 41 -1.49 4.57 1.43
N GLU A 42 -0.74 3.61 1.97
CA GLU A 42 -0.20 3.61 3.34
C GLU A 42 -1.25 3.62 4.47
N GLN A 43 -2.56 3.52 4.17
CA GLN A 43 -3.52 3.34 5.26
C GLN A 43 -3.27 2.04 6.00
N SER A 44 -3.52 2.03 7.30
CA SER A 44 -3.41 0.81 8.13
C SER A 44 -4.34 -0.28 7.61
N ILE A 45 -3.80 -1.49 7.50
CA ILE A 45 -4.52 -2.70 7.06
C ILE A 45 -4.34 -3.84 8.05
N SER A 46 -5.23 -4.80 7.97
CA SER A 46 -5.20 -6.03 8.76
C SER A 46 -5.59 -7.22 7.88
N GLU A 47 -5.42 -8.44 8.38
CA GLU A 47 -5.84 -9.65 7.67
C GLU A 47 -7.31 -9.63 7.22
N LYS A 48 -8.16 -8.86 7.90
CA LYS A 48 -9.58 -8.72 7.58
C LYS A 48 -9.86 -7.72 6.46
N THR A 49 -8.95 -6.77 6.22
CA THR A 49 -9.17 -5.62 5.33
C THR A 49 -8.28 -5.61 4.10
N LEU A 50 -7.31 -6.53 4.00
CA LEU A 50 -6.38 -6.60 2.87
C LEU A 50 -6.76 -7.67 1.84
N HIS A 51 -6.20 -7.52 0.65
CA HIS A 51 -6.00 -8.60 -0.32
C HIS A 51 -4.53 -8.67 -0.73
N ILE A 52 -4.12 -9.83 -1.28
CA ILE A 52 -2.78 -9.99 -1.85
C ILE A 52 -2.82 -9.42 -3.27
N GLU A 53 -1.91 -8.49 -3.52
CA GLU A 53 -1.69 -7.83 -4.80
C GLU A 53 -0.51 -8.49 -5.51
N HIS A 54 -0.64 -8.72 -6.83
CA HIS A 54 0.48 -9.07 -7.69
C HIS A 54 1.02 -7.79 -8.35
N LEU A 55 2.25 -7.40 -8.04
CA LEU A 55 2.85 -6.17 -8.57
C LEU A 55 2.95 -6.23 -10.10
N VAL A 56 3.45 -7.33 -10.64
CA VAL A 56 3.28 -7.71 -12.05
C VAL A 56 2.03 -8.59 -12.13
N PRO A 57 0.95 -8.16 -12.78
CA PRO A 57 -0.28 -8.92 -12.86
C PRO A 57 -0.07 -10.31 -13.48
N GLN A 58 -0.83 -11.30 -13.03
CA GLN A 58 -0.77 -12.66 -13.58
C GLN A 58 -1.13 -12.71 -15.09
N SER A 59 -1.96 -11.77 -15.56
CA SER A 59 -2.30 -11.63 -16.97
C SER A 59 -1.14 -11.13 -17.83
N VAL A 60 -0.14 -10.47 -17.22
CA VAL A 60 1.08 -9.98 -17.88
C VAL A 60 2.18 -11.04 -17.81
N ASP A 61 2.39 -11.63 -16.66
CA ASP A 61 3.39 -12.68 -16.46
C ASP A 61 2.93 -13.69 -15.41
N ALA A 62 2.32 -14.78 -15.88
CA ALA A 62 1.82 -15.85 -15.02
C ALA A 62 2.95 -16.59 -14.26
N THR A 63 4.18 -16.56 -14.74
CA THR A 63 5.31 -17.24 -14.07
C THR A 63 5.64 -16.60 -12.73
N LYS A 64 5.32 -15.32 -12.55
CA LYS A 64 5.52 -14.55 -11.31
C LYS A 64 4.39 -14.72 -10.28
N ALA A 65 3.34 -15.46 -10.61
CA ALA A 65 2.16 -15.59 -9.74
C ALA A 65 2.46 -16.15 -8.34
N LEU A 66 3.52 -16.93 -8.18
CA LEU A 66 3.96 -17.49 -6.90
C LEU A 66 5.31 -16.92 -6.42
N GLU A 67 5.82 -15.88 -7.05
CA GLU A 67 7.03 -15.21 -6.59
C GLU A 67 6.72 -14.31 -5.40
N TYR A 68 7.38 -14.53 -4.27
CA TYR A 68 7.17 -13.76 -3.05
C TYR A 68 7.40 -12.25 -3.28
N ARG A 69 8.47 -11.90 -4.00
CA ARG A 69 8.81 -10.50 -4.32
C ARG A 69 7.84 -9.83 -5.30
N ASN A 70 6.94 -10.61 -5.90
CA ASN A 70 5.89 -10.09 -6.76
C ASN A 70 4.57 -9.88 -6.01
N MET A 71 4.56 -10.06 -4.69
CA MET A 71 3.35 -9.98 -3.88
C MET A 71 3.47 -8.88 -2.84
N ALA A 72 2.37 -8.17 -2.62
CA ALA A 72 2.22 -7.19 -1.56
C ALA A 72 0.79 -7.21 -0.99
N CYS A 73 0.58 -6.60 0.16
CA CYS A 73 -0.74 -6.41 0.72
C CYS A 73 -1.30 -5.04 0.29
N SER A 74 -2.45 -5.04 -0.35
CA SER A 74 -3.22 -3.84 -0.67
C SER A 74 -4.51 -3.80 0.12
N CYS A 75 -5.04 -2.60 0.36
CA CYS A 75 -6.30 -2.41 1.08
C CYS A 75 -7.52 -2.83 0.25
N ILE A 76 -8.68 -2.92 0.93
CA ILE A 76 -9.98 -3.37 0.43
C ILE A 76 -9.96 -4.87 0.09
N ARG A 77 -10.37 -5.68 1.06
CA ARG A 77 -10.48 -7.14 0.88
C ARG A 77 -11.66 -7.54 0.01
N ASN A 78 -12.80 -6.91 0.25
CA ASN A 78 -14.04 -7.18 -0.45
C ASN A 78 -14.49 -5.92 -1.16
N THR A 79 -14.94 -6.06 -2.41
CA THR A 79 -15.54 -4.99 -3.19
C THR A 79 -17.06 -5.16 -3.16
N PRO A 80 -17.78 -4.55 -2.19
CA PRO A 80 -19.23 -4.47 -2.27
C PRO A 80 -19.62 -3.72 -3.55
N GLN A 81 -20.75 -4.07 -4.15
CA GLN A 81 -21.26 -3.37 -5.34
C GLN A 81 -21.29 -1.86 -5.14
N ASN A 82 -20.75 -1.12 -6.09
CA ASN A 82 -20.71 0.35 -6.14
C ASN A 82 -19.82 1.05 -5.12
N THR A 83 -18.71 0.48 -4.72
CA THR A 83 -17.82 1.13 -3.78
C THR A 83 -16.63 1.81 -4.42
N ASN A 84 -16.20 2.77 -3.72
CA ASN A 84 -15.06 3.65 -3.75
C ASN A 84 -13.76 2.87 -3.97
N LEU A 85 -13.56 2.31 -5.17
CA LEU A 85 -12.39 1.52 -5.50
C LEU A 85 -11.16 2.42 -5.60
N HIS A 86 -10.11 2.03 -4.92
CA HIS A 86 -8.79 2.62 -4.99
C HIS A 86 -7.72 1.54 -4.81
N CYS A 87 -6.46 1.88 -4.98
CA CYS A 87 -5.32 0.98 -4.85
C CYS A 87 -5.43 -0.22 -5.80
N GLY A 88 -5.06 -1.43 -5.36
CA GLY A 88 -5.02 -2.62 -6.20
C GLY A 88 -6.34 -2.91 -6.93
N HIS A 89 -7.48 -2.75 -6.27
CA HIS A 89 -8.78 -2.96 -6.92
C HIS A 89 -9.10 -1.96 -8.03
N LYS A 90 -8.60 -0.73 -7.93
CA LYS A 90 -8.78 0.28 -9.00
C LYS A 90 -7.76 0.10 -10.10
N ARG A 91 -6.54 -0.34 -9.75
CA ARG A 91 -5.48 -0.64 -10.70
C ARG A 91 -5.85 -1.78 -11.64
N GLU A 92 -6.56 -2.80 -11.13
CA GLU A 92 -6.85 -4.02 -11.87
C GLU A 92 -5.56 -4.65 -12.45
N ASN A 93 -5.49 -4.79 -13.79
CA ASN A 93 -4.33 -5.34 -14.48
C ASN A 93 -3.44 -4.27 -15.15
N TRP A 94 -3.64 -2.99 -14.81
CA TRP A 94 -2.77 -1.95 -15.36
C TRP A 94 -1.32 -2.15 -14.92
N TYR A 95 -0.45 -2.28 -15.90
CA TYR A 95 0.98 -2.47 -15.73
C TYR A 95 1.69 -2.13 -17.04
N ASP A 96 2.42 -1.04 -17.07
CA ASP A 96 3.20 -0.57 -18.21
C ASP A 96 4.48 0.13 -17.76
N SER A 97 5.16 0.89 -18.64
CA SER A 97 6.38 1.62 -18.32
C SER A 97 6.22 2.71 -17.26
N ASP A 98 5.01 3.17 -17.03
CA ASP A 98 4.71 4.24 -16.08
C ASP A 98 4.37 3.71 -14.68
N TYR A 99 4.24 2.39 -14.54
CA TYR A 99 4.02 1.78 -13.23
C TYR A 99 5.25 1.96 -12.32
N ILE A 100 5.05 2.62 -11.18
CA ILE A 100 6.04 2.73 -10.11
C ILE A 100 5.79 1.60 -9.12
N SER A 101 6.75 0.69 -9.00
CA SER A 101 6.62 -0.39 -8.04
C SER A 101 6.77 0.13 -6.60
N PRO A 102 5.92 -0.29 -5.66
CA PRO A 102 6.14 0.01 -4.24
C PRO A 102 7.45 -0.55 -3.67
N LEU A 103 8.17 -1.37 -4.43
CA LEU A 103 9.47 -1.92 -4.05
C LEU A 103 10.65 -1.13 -4.66
N GLU A 104 10.39 -0.10 -5.46
CA GLU A 104 11.45 0.81 -5.91
C GLU A 104 11.94 1.65 -4.73
N GLU A 105 13.26 1.78 -4.59
CA GLU A 105 13.88 2.49 -3.46
C GLU A 105 13.49 3.98 -3.41
N ASP A 106 13.22 4.56 -4.59
CA ASP A 106 12.83 5.97 -4.76
C ASP A 106 11.32 6.18 -4.89
N CYS A 107 10.50 5.12 -4.71
CA CYS A 107 9.05 5.17 -4.88
C CYS A 107 8.41 6.38 -4.16
N GLU A 108 8.77 6.62 -2.90
CA GLU A 108 8.20 7.73 -2.12
C GLU A 108 8.56 9.10 -2.72
N SER A 109 9.73 9.25 -3.34
CA SER A 109 10.23 10.52 -3.87
C SER A 109 9.43 11.06 -5.06
N HIS A 110 8.65 10.20 -5.72
CA HIS A 110 7.76 10.59 -6.82
C HIS A 110 6.54 11.39 -6.37
N PHE A 111 6.19 11.35 -5.08
CA PHE A 111 4.95 11.88 -4.56
C PHE A 111 5.16 12.92 -3.48
N SER A 112 4.23 13.86 -3.40
CA SER A 112 4.11 14.82 -2.31
C SER A 112 2.66 14.97 -1.88
N PHE A 113 2.44 15.51 -0.68
CA PHE A 113 1.12 15.61 -0.08
C PHE A 113 0.72 17.07 0.18
N SER A 114 -0.55 17.28 0.43
CA SER A 114 -1.10 18.57 0.86
C SER A 114 -1.90 18.41 2.15
N TRP A 115 -2.04 19.48 2.90
CA TRP A 115 -2.75 19.49 4.20
C TRP A 115 -4.25 19.11 4.09
N ASP A 116 -4.82 19.15 2.89
CA ASP A 116 -6.17 18.68 2.61
C ASP A 116 -6.25 17.17 2.37
N GLY A 117 -5.12 16.45 2.51
CA GLY A 117 -5.02 15.01 2.31
C GLY A 117 -4.82 14.59 0.86
N THR A 118 -4.72 15.52 -0.10
CA THR A 118 -4.45 15.17 -1.49
C THR A 118 -2.99 14.75 -1.70
N ILE A 119 -2.76 13.85 -2.66
CA ILE A 119 -1.43 13.43 -3.14
C ILE A 119 -1.23 13.97 -4.55
N ARG A 120 -0.03 14.39 -4.86
CA ARG A 120 0.36 14.93 -6.17
C ARG A 120 1.74 14.41 -6.58
N PRO A 121 2.10 14.47 -7.87
CA PRO A 121 3.47 14.28 -8.28
C PRO A 121 4.38 15.30 -7.59
N ASN A 122 5.54 14.88 -7.12
CA ASN A 122 6.55 15.79 -6.55
C ASN A 122 7.13 16.70 -7.63
N ASP A 123 7.37 16.14 -8.83
CA ASP A 123 7.65 16.90 -10.05
C ASP A 123 6.41 16.86 -10.97
N CYS A 124 5.88 18.03 -11.34
CA CYS A 124 4.70 18.14 -12.21
C CYS A 124 4.92 17.55 -13.63
N THR A 125 6.16 17.28 -14.03
CA THR A 125 6.52 16.63 -15.29
C THR A 125 6.67 15.12 -15.17
N ASP A 126 6.56 14.58 -13.96
CA ASP A 126 6.63 13.13 -13.72
C ASP A 126 5.32 12.43 -14.11
N ASN A 127 5.26 11.98 -15.37
CA ASN A 127 4.12 11.26 -15.90
C ASN A 127 3.88 9.92 -15.19
N ARG A 128 4.91 9.26 -14.68
CA ARG A 128 4.77 8.01 -13.91
C ARG A 128 3.94 8.25 -12.66
N ALA A 129 4.29 9.28 -11.88
CA ALA A 129 3.54 9.64 -10.68
C ALA A 129 2.10 10.08 -11.00
N VAL A 130 1.88 10.87 -12.08
CA VAL A 130 0.53 11.23 -12.54
C VAL A 130 -0.30 9.99 -12.84
N ASN A 131 0.24 9.05 -13.61
CA ASN A 131 -0.46 7.82 -14.01
C ASN A 131 -0.72 6.89 -12.80
N MET A 132 0.23 6.76 -11.88
CA MET A 132 0.00 6.02 -10.62
C MET A 132 -1.16 6.60 -9.82
N ILE A 133 -1.20 7.94 -9.64
CA ILE A 133 -2.28 8.60 -8.90
C ILE A 133 -3.64 8.34 -9.56
N GLN A 134 -3.72 8.38 -10.89
CA GLN A 134 -4.95 8.17 -11.65
C GLN A 134 -5.39 6.70 -11.63
N HIS A 135 -4.52 5.78 -12.02
CA HIS A 135 -4.84 4.36 -12.15
C HIS A 135 -5.16 3.69 -10.81
N LEU A 136 -4.56 4.16 -9.73
CA LEU A 136 -4.84 3.69 -8.37
C LEU A 136 -5.91 4.52 -7.65
N ALA A 137 -6.41 5.58 -8.26
CA ALA A 137 -7.32 6.55 -7.64
C ALA A 137 -6.81 7.03 -6.27
N LEU A 138 -5.53 7.39 -6.16
CA LEU A 138 -4.92 7.77 -4.88
C LEU A 138 -5.47 9.08 -4.30
N ASN A 139 -6.16 9.90 -5.11
CA ASN A 139 -6.93 11.08 -4.70
C ASN A 139 -8.43 10.79 -4.52
N HIS A 140 -8.80 9.51 -4.35
CA HIS A 140 -10.18 9.19 -4.02
C HIS A 140 -10.59 9.89 -2.72
N VAL A 141 -11.81 10.45 -2.68
CA VAL A 141 -12.32 11.25 -1.54
C VAL A 141 -12.13 10.54 -0.19
N VAL A 142 -12.39 9.24 -0.13
CA VAL A 142 -12.19 8.44 1.10
C VAL A 142 -10.74 8.43 1.56
N LEU A 143 -9.77 8.39 0.65
CA LEU A 143 -8.33 8.43 1.00
C LEU A 143 -7.92 9.84 1.47
N ASN A 144 -8.40 10.87 0.78
CA ASN A 144 -8.10 12.26 1.16
C ASN A 144 -8.64 12.56 2.57
N GLU A 145 -9.89 12.17 2.86
CA GLU A 145 -10.49 12.32 4.19
C GLU A 145 -9.73 11.55 5.28
N LYS A 146 -9.26 10.34 4.99
CA LYS A 146 -8.46 9.57 5.95
C LYS A 146 -7.10 10.20 6.22
N ARG A 147 -6.41 10.72 5.19
CA ARG A 147 -5.14 11.43 5.36
C ARG A 147 -5.35 12.73 6.13
N LYS A 148 -6.40 13.48 5.80
CA LYS A 148 -6.77 14.68 6.54
C LYS A 148 -7.05 14.36 8.01
N ALA A 149 -7.87 13.34 8.29
CA ALA A 149 -8.15 12.89 9.66
C ALA A 149 -6.89 12.47 10.44
N ALA A 150 -5.86 11.96 9.77
CA ALA A 150 -4.59 11.67 10.40
C ALA A 150 -3.83 12.95 10.82
N LEU A 151 -4.09 14.09 10.17
CA LEU A 151 -3.53 15.40 10.49
C LEU A 151 -4.36 16.19 11.51
N ASP A 152 -5.64 15.83 11.75
CA ASP A 152 -6.55 16.53 12.65
C ASP A 152 -5.93 16.78 14.05
N PRO A 153 -5.21 15.83 14.68
CA PRO A 153 -4.60 16.12 16.01
C PRO A 153 -3.63 17.29 16.00
N ILE A 154 -2.95 17.54 14.87
CA ILE A 154 -2.00 18.68 14.73
C ILE A 154 -2.77 19.99 14.63
N ILE A 155 -3.86 19.99 13.87
CA ILE A 155 -4.70 21.15 13.59
C ILE A 155 -5.51 21.51 14.83
N ASP A 156 -6.21 20.54 15.42
CA ASP A 156 -7.14 20.72 16.54
C ASP A 156 -6.41 21.18 17.82
N LEU A 157 -5.20 20.67 18.06
CA LEU A 157 -4.39 21.06 19.20
C LEU A 157 -3.53 22.31 18.95
N GLN A 158 -3.62 22.91 17.76
CA GLN A 158 -2.84 24.07 17.36
C GLN A 158 -1.36 23.94 17.72
N MET A 159 -0.77 22.79 17.37
CA MET A 159 0.61 22.45 17.75
C MET A 159 1.61 23.48 17.23
N THR A 160 2.60 23.82 18.05
CA THR A 160 3.77 24.58 17.57
C THR A 160 4.58 23.73 16.61
N LYS A 161 5.49 24.35 15.85
CA LYS A 161 6.36 23.63 14.90
C LYS A 161 7.14 22.49 15.59
N GLU A 162 7.67 22.75 16.77
CA GLU A 162 8.42 21.77 17.56
C GLU A 162 7.54 20.59 17.99
N GLN A 163 6.29 20.88 18.40
CA GLN A 163 5.31 19.85 18.76
C GLN A 163 4.89 19.03 17.55
N MET A 164 4.71 19.65 16.38
CA MET A 164 4.41 18.93 15.12
C MET A 164 5.54 17.98 14.75
N ILE A 165 6.80 18.42 14.84
CA ILE A 165 7.97 17.57 14.57
C ILE A 165 8.00 16.37 15.52
N LEU A 166 7.83 16.59 16.82
CA LEU A 166 7.81 15.50 17.81
C LEU A 166 6.65 14.52 17.56
N TYR A 167 5.48 15.05 17.21
CA TYR A 167 4.32 14.23 16.86
C TYR A 167 4.58 13.39 15.60
N ALA A 168 5.08 14.03 14.53
CA ALA A 168 5.41 13.34 13.28
C ALA A 168 6.47 12.26 13.49
N GLN A 169 7.54 12.55 14.24
CA GLN A 169 8.55 11.56 14.61
C GLN A 169 7.94 10.36 15.34
N LYS A 170 6.99 10.59 16.24
CA LYS A 170 6.32 9.51 16.98
C LYS A 170 5.44 8.66 16.07
N VAL A 171 4.62 9.26 15.19
CA VAL A 171 3.70 8.51 14.33
C VAL A 171 4.37 7.84 13.14
N THR A 172 5.56 8.30 12.75
CA THR A 172 6.39 7.66 11.72
C THR A 172 7.31 6.56 12.28
N GLN A 173 7.28 6.34 13.61
CA GLN A 173 7.92 5.18 14.23
C GLN A 173 6.94 4.00 14.30
N GLN A 174 7.50 2.82 14.15
CA GLN A 174 6.74 1.59 14.35
C GLN A 174 6.43 1.40 15.83
N ASN A 175 5.24 0.92 16.13
CA ASN A 175 4.85 0.56 17.50
C ASN A 175 5.58 -0.71 17.97
N SER A 176 5.31 -1.15 19.20
CA SER A 176 5.91 -2.37 19.81
C SER A 176 5.69 -3.65 18.99
N ASN A 177 4.70 -3.66 18.09
CA ASN A 177 4.41 -4.79 17.20
C ASN A 177 5.03 -4.61 15.80
N GLY A 178 5.87 -3.60 15.59
CA GLY A 178 6.49 -3.31 14.31
C GLY A 178 5.56 -2.69 13.27
N MET A 179 4.41 -2.11 13.69
CA MET A 179 3.39 -1.57 12.79
C MET A 179 3.30 -0.04 12.88
N TYR A 180 2.99 0.63 11.76
CA TYR A 180 2.65 2.04 11.76
C TYR A 180 1.22 2.26 12.26
N ASN A 181 1.03 3.26 13.09
CA ASN A 181 -0.28 3.65 13.61
C ASN A 181 -0.28 5.17 13.86
N PRO A 182 -1.05 5.97 13.13
CA PRO A 182 -2.27 5.60 12.39
C PRO A 182 -2.09 5.10 10.94
N GLY A 183 -0.90 4.98 10.41
CA GLY A 183 -0.59 4.79 9.01
C GLY A 183 -0.15 6.11 8.36
N PHE A 184 -0.01 6.14 7.03
CA PHE A 184 0.41 7.30 6.26
C PHE A 184 1.77 7.89 6.67
N PRO A 185 2.82 7.09 6.90
CA PRO A 185 4.10 7.63 7.35
C PRO A 185 4.70 8.64 6.37
N SER A 186 4.56 8.46 5.06
CA SER A 186 5.08 9.37 4.05
C SER A 186 4.38 10.73 4.06
N LEU A 187 3.09 10.79 4.41
CA LEU A 187 2.36 12.05 4.61
C LEU A 187 3.03 12.93 5.67
N PHE A 188 3.39 12.34 6.82
CA PHE A 188 4.01 13.07 7.91
C PHE A 188 5.47 13.44 7.60
N ARG A 189 6.20 12.57 6.89
CA ARG A 189 7.58 12.88 6.46
C ARG A 189 7.59 14.06 5.50
N ASP A 190 6.74 14.06 4.50
CA ASP A 190 6.68 15.10 3.47
C ASP A 190 6.21 16.45 4.02
N LEU A 191 5.18 16.47 4.88
CA LEU A 191 4.59 17.73 5.35
C LEU A 191 5.31 18.36 6.55
N ILE A 192 6.07 17.59 7.34
CA ILE A 192 6.51 18.04 8.66
C ILE A 192 7.99 17.80 8.92
N LEU A 193 8.57 16.67 8.45
CA LEU A 193 9.96 16.29 8.71
C LEU A 193 10.91 16.69 7.58
#